data_4cbebd6877c3965ecc5fe46330009f33
#
_entry.id   4cbebd6877c3965ecc5fe46330009f33
#
_cell.length_a   1.000
_cell.length_b   1.000
_cell.length_c   1.000
_cell.angle_alpha   90.00
_cell.angle_beta   90.00
_cell.angle_gamma   90.00
#
_symmetry.space_group_name_H-M   'P 1'
#
loop_
_entity.id
_entity.type
_entity.pdbx_description
1 polymer ?
#
loop_
_entity_poly.entity_id
_entity_poly.type
_entity_poly.pdbx_seq_one_letter_code
_entity_poly.pdbx_strand_id
1 'polypeptide(L)'
;MDTYVVVKELPITIPQKRMLSEPPETVLDRLKRAKIITKRYQSLQEDPSEKIYDDRPTPDADIPPIPLLYEGFGHFLDIMNDHENVPGLADVDAQELRKEVDDLASKMTGSFSTEDDRRDEALACLDRIFSARRGIKIPQPYAAATGSVRADGHNAEIHGAGTMIVVVKNCLTGISSLPQVELVCNAARLAATRMDEELYLRWRVPFVGLTIVGCNITFYAIIAIDHRFRIVSLTPGFSCILSASDGRDRTLLYSAFTAASVLQAHILQDFERLLNNLPAVIPADARHFPAVSKLRKYPPSSNDYFAFEIGCFFPVRQPYRFLYAAATPDKQLVLVKFSRRYPIELHEFCANSGHAPRIFAFEQLPGGWCAVAMEYIESGLPITDPSLPPTHRDRWAAELQHLMDDFHSKDLVHGDLRCEYHL
;
A
#
# COMPACT_ATOMS: atom_id res chain seq x y z
N MET A 1 -7.40 36.90 14.71
CA MET A 1 -7.69 37.38 13.35
C MET A 1 -7.69 36.20 12.46
N ASP A 2 -8.87 35.85 11.96
CA ASP A 2 -9.11 34.49 11.47
C ASP A 2 -8.93 34.46 9.97
N THR A 3 -7.81 33.89 9.53
CA THR A 3 -7.56 33.62 8.13
C THR A 3 -7.88 32.16 7.91
N TYR A 4 -9.02 31.83 7.29
CA TYR A 4 -9.57 30.49 7.21
C TYR A 4 -9.51 29.95 5.80
N VAL A 5 -9.16 28.70 5.70
CA VAL A 5 -9.33 27.87 4.50
C VAL A 5 -10.77 27.41 4.43
N VAL A 6 -11.42 27.57 3.30
CA VAL A 6 -12.83 27.28 3.18
C VAL A 6 -13.13 26.12 2.35
N VAL A 7 -14.00 25.34 2.86
CA VAL A 7 -14.69 24.27 2.16
C VAL A 7 -16.18 24.59 2.11
N LYS A 8 -16.70 24.61 0.89
CA LYS A 8 -18.12 24.70 0.64
C LYS A 8 -18.82 23.59 1.42
N GLU A 9 -19.81 23.93 2.23
CA GLU A 9 -20.66 22.97 2.93
C GLU A 9 -21.19 21.89 1.97
N LEU A 10 -20.50 20.76 1.91
CA LEU A 10 -21.18 19.52 1.69
C LEU A 10 -21.47 19.01 3.10
N PRO A 11 -22.73 18.66 3.43
CA PRO A 11 -22.98 18.02 4.69
C PRO A 11 -22.10 16.77 4.72
N ILE A 12 -21.06 16.80 5.56
CA ILE A 12 -20.35 15.58 5.92
C ILE A 12 -21.38 14.82 6.75
N THR A 13 -22.26 14.13 6.05
CA THR A 13 -23.03 13.08 6.66
C THR A 13 -21.97 12.00 6.95
N ILE A 14 -21.44 12.03 8.19
CA ILE A 14 -20.79 10.83 8.74
C ILE A 14 -21.80 9.74 8.42
N PRO A 15 -21.45 8.71 7.63
CA PRO A 15 -22.42 7.74 7.21
C PRO A 15 -23.11 7.23 8.47
N GLN A 16 -24.34 7.67 8.71
CA GLN A 16 -25.16 7.02 9.71
C GLN A 16 -25.15 5.56 9.30
N LYS A 17 -24.78 4.69 10.24
CA LYS A 17 -24.82 3.24 10.08
C LYS A 17 -26.03 2.92 9.21
N ARG A 18 -25.82 2.75 7.88
CA ARG A 18 -26.88 2.28 7.01
C ARG A 18 -27.27 0.94 7.58
N MET A 19 -28.50 0.85 8.06
CA MET A 19 -29.09 -0.45 8.37
C MET A 19 -29.01 -1.26 7.09
N LEU A 20 -28.10 -2.21 7.07
CA LEU A 20 -27.90 -3.13 5.97
C LEU A 20 -29.20 -3.91 5.80
N SER A 21 -29.89 -3.70 4.71
CA SER A 21 -31.15 -4.36 4.38
C SER A 21 -30.99 -5.81 3.93
N GLU A 22 -29.80 -6.26 3.65
CA GLU A 22 -29.38 -7.66 3.48
C GLU A 22 -27.89 -7.74 3.83
N PRO A 23 -27.39 -8.87 4.39
CA PRO A 23 -25.97 -9.05 4.55
C PRO A 23 -25.34 -8.90 3.16
N PRO A 24 -24.37 -8.00 2.98
CA PRO A 24 -23.70 -7.87 1.69
C PRO A 24 -23.13 -9.24 1.38
N GLU A 25 -23.35 -9.68 0.14
CA GLU A 25 -22.75 -10.88 -0.40
C GLU A 25 -21.26 -10.84 -0.09
N THR A 26 -20.79 -11.85 0.64
CA THR A 26 -19.42 -11.80 1.15
C THR A 26 -18.44 -11.80 -0.02
N VAL A 27 -17.30 -11.16 0.17
CA VAL A 27 -16.19 -11.19 -0.79
C VAL A 27 -15.86 -12.63 -1.19
N LEU A 28 -15.90 -13.55 -0.23
CA LEU A 28 -15.65 -14.97 -0.46
C LEU A 28 -16.72 -15.62 -1.32
N ASP A 29 -18.00 -15.28 -1.18
CA ASP A 29 -19.07 -15.80 -2.02
C ASP A 29 -18.93 -15.30 -3.46
N ARG A 30 -18.53 -14.05 -3.65
CA ARG A 30 -18.22 -13.52 -4.98
C ARG A 30 -16.99 -14.21 -5.57
N LEU A 31 -15.92 -14.40 -4.79
CA LEU A 31 -14.72 -15.11 -5.24
C LEU A 31 -15.00 -16.59 -5.56
N LYS A 32 -15.87 -17.25 -4.78
CA LYS A 32 -16.32 -18.63 -5.06
C LYS A 32 -17.17 -18.72 -6.32
N ARG A 33 -18.03 -17.70 -6.59
CA ARG A 33 -18.85 -17.64 -7.81
C ARG A 33 -18.09 -17.16 -9.02
N ALA A 34 -17.25 -16.14 -8.87
CA ALA A 34 -16.35 -15.74 -9.91
C ALA A 34 -15.38 -16.89 -10.15
N LYS A 35 -15.65 -17.72 -11.16
CA LYS A 35 -14.65 -18.60 -11.74
C LYS A 35 -13.57 -17.69 -12.33
N ILE A 36 -12.70 -17.15 -11.47
CA ILE A 36 -11.58 -16.29 -11.86
C ILE A 36 -10.69 -17.17 -12.75
N ILE A 37 -10.92 -17.06 -14.01
CA ILE A 37 -10.20 -17.82 -15.04
C ILE A 37 -9.27 -16.79 -15.69
N THR A 38 -7.98 -17.07 -15.65
CA THR A 38 -6.96 -16.24 -16.31
C THR A 38 -7.29 -15.91 -17.77
N LYS A 39 -7.99 -16.82 -18.47
CA LYS A 39 -8.48 -16.63 -19.84
C LYS A 39 -9.52 -15.50 -20.00
N ARG A 40 -10.14 -15.02 -18.92
CA ARG A 40 -11.14 -13.93 -18.94
C ARG A 40 -10.57 -12.61 -18.40
N TYR A 41 -9.26 -12.51 -18.24
CA TYR A 41 -8.65 -11.33 -17.65
C TYR A 41 -9.12 -10.02 -18.33
N GLN A 42 -9.12 -9.98 -19.66
CA GLN A 42 -9.51 -8.78 -20.38
C GLN A 42 -10.97 -8.42 -20.09
N SER A 43 -11.90 -9.36 -20.16
CA SER A 43 -13.30 -9.12 -19.84
C SER A 43 -13.53 -8.78 -18.36
N LEU A 44 -12.73 -9.35 -17.44
CA LEU A 44 -12.79 -9.00 -16.02
C LEU A 44 -12.30 -7.56 -15.75
N GLN A 45 -11.35 -7.05 -16.56
CA GLN A 45 -10.89 -5.67 -16.46
C GLN A 45 -11.87 -4.65 -17.05
N GLU A 46 -12.72 -5.07 -17.96
CA GLU A 46 -13.78 -4.24 -18.58
C GLU A 46 -14.99 -4.08 -17.65
N ASP A 47 -15.24 -5.04 -16.77
CA ASP A 47 -16.32 -4.99 -15.79
C ASP A 47 -15.87 -4.30 -14.50
N PRO A 48 -16.44 -3.12 -14.16
CA PRO A 48 -16.06 -2.42 -12.91
C PRO A 48 -16.29 -3.24 -11.65
N SER A 49 -17.20 -4.22 -11.64
CA SER A 49 -17.49 -5.07 -10.48
C SER A 49 -16.50 -6.22 -10.32
N GLU A 50 -15.87 -6.66 -11.40
CA GLU A 50 -14.97 -7.82 -11.44
C GLU A 50 -13.49 -7.41 -11.62
N LYS A 51 -13.24 -6.11 -11.85
CA LYS A 51 -11.93 -5.56 -12.19
C LYS A 51 -10.89 -5.86 -11.11
N ILE A 52 -9.74 -6.39 -11.53
CA ILE A 52 -8.54 -6.50 -10.74
C ILE A 52 -7.77 -5.18 -10.88
N TYR A 53 -7.62 -4.45 -9.78
CA TYR A 53 -6.85 -3.22 -9.81
C TYR A 53 -5.37 -3.48 -10.07
N ASP A 54 -4.81 -2.69 -10.96
CA ASP A 54 -3.37 -2.47 -11.06
C ASP A 54 -3.09 -0.96 -10.96
N ASP A 55 -1.85 -0.58 -10.73
CA ASP A 55 -1.46 0.84 -10.60
C ASP A 55 -1.30 1.54 -11.96
N ARG A 56 -1.92 1.03 -13.03
CA ARG A 56 -1.95 1.77 -14.28
C ARG A 56 -2.71 3.09 -14.08
N PRO A 57 -2.25 4.18 -14.71
CA PRO A 57 -2.96 5.46 -14.65
C PRO A 57 -4.36 5.27 -15.24
N THR A 58 -5.34 5.16 -14.36
CA THR A 58 -6.76 5.06 -14.71
C THR A 58 -7.51 6.15 -13.95
N PRO A 59 -8.75 6.48 -14.35
CA PRO A 59 -9.60 7.38 -13.56
C PRO A 59 -9.86 6.91 -12.13
N ASP A 60 -9.54 5.65 -11.80
CA ASP A 60 -9.69 5.07 -10.47
C ASP A 60 -8.48 5.36 -9.54
N ALA A 61 -7.71 6.41 -9.82
CA ALA A 61 -6.51 6.81 -9.08
C ALA A 61 -6.76 7.25 -7.62
N ASP A 62 -8.01 7.20 -7.15
CA ASP A 62 -8.39 7.56 -5.78
C ASP A 62 -7.99 6.50 -4.73
N ILE A 63 -7.47 5.35 -5.17
CA ILE A 63 -7.02 4.31 -4.26
C ILE A 63 -5.63 4.67 -3.71
N PRO A 64 -5.44 4.62 -2.37
CA PRO A 64 -4.15 4.94 -1.77
C PRO A 64 -3.02 4.05 -2.30
N PRO A 65 -1.79 4.56 -2.35
CA PRO A 65 -0.61 3.77 -2.61
C PRO A 65 -0.49 2.57 -1.68
N ILE A 66 0.07 1.48 -2.18
CA ILE A 66 0.14 0.20 -1.48
C ILE A 66 0.75 0.27 -0.06
N PRO A 67 1.79 1.11 0.21
CA PRO A 67 2.34 1.28 1.55
C PRO A 67 1.35 1.88 2.55
N LEU A 68 0.39 2.66 2.09
CA LEU A 68 -0.66 3.23 2.94
C LEU A 68 -1.80 2.25 3.22
N LEU A 69 -1.93 1.20 2.42
CA LEU A 69 -2.90 0.12 2.63
C LEU A 69 -2.38 -0.98 3.55
N TYR A 70 -1.06 -1.20 3.54
CA TYR A 70 -0.37 -2.13 4.44
C TYR A 70 1.10 -1.69 4.61
N GLU A 71 1.49 -1.39 5.83
CA GLU A 71 2.81 -0.83 6.15
C GLU A 71 3.99 -1.74 5.78
N GLY A 72 3.79 -3.07 5.81
CA GLY A 72 4.82 -4.04 5.43
C GLY A 72 5.30 -3.85 3.98
N PHE A 73 4.45 -3.39 3.07
CA PHE A 73 4.88 -3.03 1.71
C PHE A 73 5.74 -1.77 1.70
N GLY A 74 5.51 -0.85 2.63
CA GLY A 74 6.38 0.31 2.82
C GLY A 74 7.77 -0.10 3.27
N HIS A 75 7.86 -0.96 4.27
CA HIS A 75 9.14 -1.50 4.74
C HIS A 75 9.90 -2.26 3.65
N PHE A 76 9.19 -3.01 2.79
CA PHE A 76 9.81 -3.63 1.61
C PHE A 76 10.51 -2.57 0.74
N LEU A 77 9.83 -1.47 0.44
CA LEU A 77 10.38 -0.39 -0.39
C LEU A 77 11.54 0.34 0.29
N ASP A 78 11.48 0.52 1.61
CA ASP A 78 12.58 1.12 2.38
C ASP A 78 13.83 0.25 2.32
N ILE A 79 13.71 -1.06 2.47
CA ILE A 79 14.82 -2.02 2.32
C ILE A 79 15.42 -1.98 0.90
N MET A 80 14.56 -1.83 -0.11
CA MET A 80 15.01 -1.70 -1.50
C MET A 80 15.80 -0.41 -1.74
N ASN A 81 15.48 0.66 -1.02
CA ASN A 81 16.14 1.96 -1.17
C ASN A 81 17.40 2.09 -0.32
N ASP A 82 17.42 1.49 0.86
CA ASP A 82 18.55 1.52 1.80
C ASP A 82 18.71 0.15 2.46
N HIS A 83 19.45 -0.73 1.80
CA HIS A 83 19.67 -2.10 2.25
C HIS A 83 20.71 -2.23 3.38
N GLU A 84 21.47 -1.17 3.68
CA GLU A 84 22.52 -1.22 4.70
C GLU A 84 21.99 -0.95 6.13
N ASN A 85 20.89 -0.21 6.23
CA ASN A 85 20.36 0.27 7.53
C ASN A 85 19.00 -0.35 7.92
N VAL A 86 18.78 -1.62 7.60
CA VAL A 86 17.49 -2.25 7.94
C VAL A 86 17.46 -2.72 9.39
N PRO A 87 16.58 -2.17 10.24
CA PRO A 87 16.41 -2.61 11.62
C PRO A 87 16.04 -4.10 11.70
N GLY A 88 16.71 -4.86 12.54
CA GLY A 88 16.43 -6.28 12.78
C GLY A 88 17.03 -7.24 11.74
N LEU A 89 17.85 -6.77 10.81
CA LEU A 89 18.57 -7.60 9.83
C LEU A 89 19.94 -8.10 10.34
N ALA A 90 20.41 -7.59 11.48
CA ALA A 90 21.70 -7.96 12.06
C ALA A 90 21.83 -9.48 12.37
N ASP A 91 20.71 -10.19 12.55
CA ASP A 91 20.69 -11.62 12.87
C ASP A 91 20.54 -12.51 11.62
N VAL A 92 20.52 -11.90 10.44
CA VAL A 92 20.41 -12.64 9.21
C VAL A 92 21.80 -12.88 8.66
N ASP A 93 22.16 -14.13 8.47
CA ASP A 93 23.38 -14.45 7.73
C ASP A 93 23.23 -13.99 6.27
N ALA A 94 23.64 -12.72 6.06
CA ALA A 94 23.58 -12.08 4.76
C ALA A 94 24.42 -12.82 3.71
N GLN A 95 25.43 -13.58 4.15
CA GLN A 95 26.28 -14.37 3.24
C GLN A 95 25.54 -15.62 2.76
N GLU A 96 24.86 -16.31 3.68
CA GLU A 96 24.07 -17.49 3.31
C GLU A 96 22.94 -17.12 2.36
N LEU A 97 22.20 -16.02 2.64
CA LEU A 97 21.19 -15.54 1.70
C LEU A 97 21.75 -15.24 0.31
N ARG A 98 22.86 -14.51 0.24
CA ARG A 98 23.50 -14.16 -1.03
C ARG A 98 23.87 -15.42 -1.81
N LYS A 99 24.43 -16.42 -1.14
CA LYS A 99 24.79 -17.70 -1.73
C LYS A 99 23.57 -18.43 -2.32
N GLU A 100 22.47 -18.50 -1.57
CA GLU A 100 21.25 -19.19 -2.05
C GLU A 100 20.56 -18.40 -3.19
N VAL A 101 20.58 -17.06 -3.15
CA VAL A 101 20.07 -16.22 -4.24
C VAL A 101 20.96 -16.35 -5.48
N ASP A 102 22.28 -16.46 -5.32
CA ASP A 102 23.21 -16.73 -6.43
C ASP A 102 22.97 -18.12 -7.06
N ASP A 103 22.69 -19.14 -6.23
CA ASP A 103 22.34 -20.47 -6.72
C ASP A 103 21.02 -20.45 -7.53
N LEU A 104 19.98 -19.76 -7.00
CA LEU A 104 18.74 -19.55 -7.74
C LEU A 104 19.00 -18.84 -9.08
N ALA A 105 19.72 -17.72 -9.05
CA ALA A 105 20.00 -16.94 -10.25
C ALA A 105 20.76 -17.79 -11.29
N SER A 106 21.78 -18.54 -10.86
CA SER A 106 22.54 -19.43 -11.72
C SER A 106 21.67 -20.52 -12.36
N LYS A 107 20.79 -21.14 -11.59
CA LYS A 107 19.89 -22.20 -12.09
C LYS A 107 18.85 -21.64 -13.05
N MET A 108 18.26 -20.48 -12.76
CA MET A 108 17.24 -19.86 -13.62
C MET A 108 17.79 -19.37 -14.97
N THR A 109 19.10 -19.23 -15.13
CA THR A 109 19.73 -18.97 -16.45
C THR A 109 19.83 -20.24 -17.31
N GLY A 110 19.63 -21.42 -16.74
CA GLY A 110 19.69 -22.69 -17.46
C GLY A 110 18.52 -22.89 -18.43
N SER A 111 18.71 -23.80 -19.37
CA SER A 111 17.66 -24.28 -20.25
C SER A 111 16.88 -25.39 -19.57
N PHE A 112 15.56 -25.30 -19.58
CA PHE A 112 14.67 -26.32 -19.03
C PHE A 112 13.83 -26.94 -20.15
N SER A 113 13.67 -28.27 -20.08
CA SER A 113 12.89 -29.02 -21.07
C SER A 113 11.39 -28.73 -20.94
N THR A 114 10.93 -28.57 -19.71
CA THR A 114 9.53 -28.28 -19.40
C THR A 114 9.40 -27.11 -18.41
N GLU A 115 8.18 -26.54 -18.30
CA GLU A 115 7.87 -25.56 -17.28
C GLU A 115 7.90 -26.18 -15.87
N ASP A 116 7.50 -27.45 -15.77
CA ASP A 116 7.52 -28.20 -14.51
C ASP A 116 8.95 -28.36 -13.97
N ASP A 117 9.93 -28.68 -14.82
CA ASP A 117 11.34 -28.82 -14.42
C ASP A 117 11.87 -27.48 -13.86
N ARG A 118 11.57 -26.37 -14.55
CA ARG A 118 11.95 -25.02 -14.07
C ARG A 118 11.29 -24.69 -12.74
N ARG A 119 10.00 -24.98 -12.62
CA ARG A 119 9.22 -24.73 -11.41
C ARG A 119 9.82 -25.49 -10.22
N ASP A 120 10.05 -26.79 -10.36
CA ASP A 120 10.52 -27.64 -9.28
C ASP A 120 11.91 -27.19 -8.79
N GLU A 121 12.80 -26.81 -9.71
CA GLU A 121 14.11 -26.26 -9.37
C GLU A 121 14.00 -24.88 -8.69
N ALA A 122 13.13 -24.00 -9.20
CA ALA A 122 12.89 -22.69 -8.60
C ALA A 122 12.35 -22.82 -7.16
N LEU A 123 11.34 -23.68 -6.95
CA LEU A 123 10.74 -23.90 -5.64
C LEU A 123 11.75 -24.49 -4.64
N ALA A 124 12.62 -25.41 -5.08
CA ALA A 124 13.67 -25.95 -4.22
C ALA A 124 14.67 -24.88 -3.77
N CYS A 125 15.01 -23.92 -4.65
CA CYS A 125 15.86 -22.79 -4.29
C CYS A 125 15.13 -21.82 -3.34
N LEU A 126 13.89 -21.46 -3.64
CA LEU A 126 13.09 -20.56 -2.81
C LEU A 126 12.86 -21.14 -1.40
N ASP A 127 12.65 -22.45 -1.30
CA ASP A 127 12.54 -23.11 0.00
C ASP A 127 13.81 -22.91 0.84
N ARG A 128 15.00 -23.06 0.26
CA ARG A 128 16.26 -22.78 0.97
C ARG A 128 16.41 -21.31 1.35
N ILE A 129 16.08 -20.38 0.45
CA ILE A 129 16.18 -18.95 0.70
C ILE A 129 15.29 -18.53 1.88
N PHE A 130 14.07 -19.01 1.92
CA PHE A 130 13.10 -18.55 2.93
C PHE A 130 13.10 -19.42 4.20
N SER A 131 13.35 -20.73 4.12
CA SER A 131 13.35 -21.62 5.28
C SER A 131 14.60 -21.48 6.15
N ALA A 132 15.76 -21.24 5.56
CA ALA A 132 17.02 -21.08 6.28
C ALA A 132 16.96 -19.96 7.33
N ARG A 133 16.09 -18.98 7.13
CA ARG A 133 15.98 -17.82 8.01
C ARG A 133 14.95 -17.94 9.13
N ARG A 134 13.83 -18.65 8.93
CA ARG A 134 12.69 -18.62 9.86
C ARG A 134 11.87 -19.91 9.91
N GLY A 135 12.34 -20.99 9.36
CA GLY A 135 11.57 -22.23 9.29
C GLY A 135 10.32 -22.13 8.40
N ILE A 136 10.23 -21.08 7.56
CA ILE A 136 9.13 -20.90 6.63
C ILE A 136 9.42 -21.77 5.41
N LYS A 137 8.59 -22.77 5.16
CA LYS A 137 8.67 -23.59 3.95
C LYS A 137 7.73 -23.05 2.89
N ILE A 138 8.18 -23.06 1.64
CA ILE A 138 7.29 -22.88 0.50
C ILE A 138 6.76 -24.28 0.15
N PRO A 139 5.47 -24.57 0.40
CA PRO A 139 4.93 -25.89 0.16
C PRO A 139 4.97 -26.24 -1.32
N GLN A 140 4.98 -27.54 -1.60
CA GLN A 140 4.83 -28.10 -2.94
C GLN A 140 3.55 -27.55 -3.62
N PRO A 141 3.47 -27.60 -4.95
CA PRO A 141 2.38 -27.01 -5.71
C PRO A 141 1.00 -27.36 -5.16
N TYR A 142 0.22 -26.34 -4.86
CA TYR A 142 -1.15 -26.49 -4.39
C TYR A 142 -2.07 -26.83 -5.56
N ALA A 143 -2.67 -28.00 -5.53
CA ALA A 143 -3.76 -28.37 -6.43
C ALA A 143 -5.09 -27.91 -5.78
N ALA A 144 -5.70 -26.83 -6.29
CA ALA A 144 -7.06 -26.49 -5.88
C ALA A 144 -8.00 -27.65 -6.25
N ALA A 145 -8.81 -28.12 -5.30
CA ALA A 145 -9.72 -29.25 -5.48
C ALA A 145 -10.82 -29.00 -6.54
N THR A 146 -10.94 -27.81 -7.07
CA THR A 146 -12.04 -27.38 -7.95
C THR A 146 -11.61 -26.62 -9.20
N GLY A 147 -10.58 -27.04 -9.90
CA GLY A 147 -10.33 -26.43 -11.20
C GLY A 147 -8.89 -26.38 -11.67
N SER A 148 -8.73 -26.10 -12.95
CA SER A 148 -7.55 -26.23 -13.78
C SER A 148 -6.41 -25.22 -13.56
N VAL A 149 -6.41 -24.45 -12.48
CA VAL A 149 -5.32 -23.50 -12.18
C VAL A 149 -4.62 -23.91 -10.91
N ARG A 150 -3.35 -24.19 -11.03
CA ARG A 150 -2.44 -24.50 -9.93
C ARG A 150 -1.56 -23.29 -9.69
N ALA A 151 -1.44 -22.81 -8.44
CA ALA A 151 -0.30 -22.00 -8.05
C ALA A 151 0.94 -22.87 -8.16
N ASP A 152 2.01 -22.37 -8.77
CA ASP A 152 3.26 -23.14 -8.87
C ASP A 152 3.87 -23.34 -7.49
N GLY A 153 3.71 -22.38 -6.58
CA GLY A 153 4.06 -22.50 -5.18
C GLY A 153 3.30 -21.50 -4.31
N HIS A 154 3.07 -21.84 -3.06
CA HIS A 154 2.54 -20.92 -2.05
C HIS A 154 2.98 -21.35 -0.66
N ASN A 155 3.07 -20.39 0.24
CA ASN A 155 3.24 -20.64 1.66
C ASN A 155 1.87 -20.50 2.35
N ALA A 156 1.32 -21.61 2.88
CA ALA A 156 -0.03 -21.65 3.46
C ALA A 156 -0.07 -22.29 4.86
N GLU A 157 1.03 -22.28 5.59
CA GLU A 157 1.16 -23.11 6.78
C GLU A 157 0.46 -22.55 8.04
N ILE A 158 0.08 -21.27 8.08
CA ILE A 158 -0.55 -20.72 9.28
C ILE A 158 -2.04 -20.53 9.05
N HIS A 159 -2.85 -21.39 9.65
CA HIS A 159 -4.32 -21.36 9.60
C HIS A 159 -4.91 -21.22 8.17
N GLY A 160 -4.17 -21.75 7.17
CA GLY A 160 -4.58 -21.68 5.78
C GLY A 160 -4.31 -20.34 5.08
N ALA A 161 -3.71 -19.37 5.76
CA ALA A 161 -3.33 -18.10 5.14
C ALA A 161 -1.97 -18.21 4.46
N GLY A 162 -1.95 -17.97 3.17
CA GLY A 162 -0.70 -17.83 2.42
C GLY A 162 -0.10 -16.44 2.60
N THR A 163 1.22 -16.39 2.73
CA THR A 163 1.96 -15.12 2.77
C THR A 163 2.66 -14.82 1.46
N MET A 164 2.97 -15.85 0.68
CA MET A 164 3.63 -15.73 -0.62
C MET A 164 2.97 -16.64 -1.65
N ILE A 165 2.91 -16.16 -2.87
CA ILE A 165 2.41 -16.88 -4.04
C ILE A 165 3.46 -16.77 -5.14
N VAL A 166 3.79 -17.91 -5.75
CA VAL A 166 4.82 -18.01 -6.78
C VAL A 166 4.21 -18.49 -8.09
N VAL A 167 4.59 -17.88 -9.20
CA VAL A 167 4.28 -18.31 -10.56
C VAL A 167 5.57 -18.41 -11.36
N VAL A 168 5.81 -19.55 -11.95
CA VAL A 168 7.01 -19.87 -12.73
C VAL A 168 6.62 -20.16 -14.18
N LYS A 169 7.29 -19.53 -15.14
CA LYS A 169 7.07 -19.70 -16.59
C LYS A 169 8.41 -19.85 -17.32
N ASN A 170 8.44 -20.67 -18.37
CA ASN A 170 9.65 -20.79 -19.19
C ASN A 170 9.93 -19.52 -20.02
N CYS A 171 8.89 -18.91 -20.57
CA CYS A 171 9.00 -17.68 -21.35
C CYS A 171 7.65 -16.95 -21.40
N LEU A 172 7.63 -15.72 -21.93
CA LEU A 172 6.40 -14.95 -22.14
C LEU A 172 5.67 -15.35 -23.45
N THR A 173 6.32 -16.06 -24.34
CA THR A 173 5.72 -16.45 -25.64
C THR A 173 4.85 -17.70 -25.47
N GLY A 174 3.65 -17.67 -26.00
CA GLY A 174 2.71 -18.80 -25.98
C GLY A 174 1.91 -18.98 -24.68
N ILE A 175 2.01 -18.05 -23.73
CA ILE A 175 1.19 -18.09 -22.51
C ILE A 175 -0.19 -17.48 -22.77
N SER A 176 -1.20 -18.14 -22.23
CA SER A 176 -2.61 -17.71 -22.35
C SER A 176 -2.99 -16.60 -21.37
N SER A 177 -2.08 -16.21 -20.46
CA SER A 177 -2.32 -15.23 -19.42
C SER A 177 -1.02 -14.57 -18.96
N LEU A 178 -1.12 -13.32 -18.50
CA LEU A 178 0.01 -12.63 -17.90
C LEU A 178 0.34 -13.24 -16.52
N PRO A 179 1.61 -13.48 -16.18
CA PRO A 179 2.01 -14.10 -14.90
C PRO A 179 1.48 -13.37 -13.67
N GLN A 180 1.44 -12.04 -13.68
CA GLN A 180 0.88 -11.25 -12.58
C GLN A 180 -0.64 -11.47 -12.41
N VAL A 181 -1.36 -11.79 -13.48
CA VAL A 181 -2.78 -12.14 -13.41
C VAL A 181 -2.96 -13.51 -12.76
N GLU A 182 -2.08 -14.46 -13.08
CA GLU A 182 -2.09 -15.76 -12.42
C GLU A 182 -1.82 -15.62 -10.93
N LEU A 183 -0.89 -14.76 -10.51
CA LEU A 183 -0.65 -14.46 -9.11
C LEU A 183 -1.93 -14.01 -8.39
N VAL A 184 -2.63 -13.02 -8.95
CA VAL A 184 -3.88 -12.51 -8.35
C VAL A 184 -4.97 -13.58 -8.32
N CYS A 185 -5.16 -14.33 -9.40
CA CYS A 185 -6.12 -15.43 -9.44
C CYS A 185 -5.82 -16.49 -8.39
N ASN A 186 -4.54 -16.81 -8.17
CA ASN A 186 -4.12 -17.76 -7.16
C ASN A 186 -4.31 -17.20 -5.74
N ALA A 187 -4.02 -15.91 -5.50
CA ALA A 187 -4.32 -15.24 -4.24
C ALA A 187 -5.82 -15.28 -3.90
N ALA A 188 -6.65 -14.92 -4.87
CA ALA A 188 -8.09 -14.95 -4.72
C ALA A 188 -8.63 -16.36 -4.41
N ARG A 189 -8.10 -17.38 -5.07
CA ARG A 189 -8.47 -18.78 -4.80
C ARG A 189 -8.02 -19.26 -3.44
N LEU A 190 -6.80 -18.96 -3.06
CA LEU A 190 -6.26 -19.30 -1.75
C LEU A 190 -7.12 -18.66 -0.65
N ALA A 191 -7.44 -17.38 -0.80
CA ALA A 191 -8.34 -16.68 0.10
C ALA A 191 -9.72 -17.35 0.18
N ALA A 192 -10.34 -17.66 -0.96
CA ALA A 192 -11.66 -18.28 -1.02
C ALA A 192 -11.73 -19.70 -0.47
N THR A 193 -10.64 -20.46 -0.48
CA THR A 193 -10.63 -21.88 -0.10
C THR A 193 -10.07 -22.16 1.28
N ARG A 194 -9.26 -21.28 1.82
CA ARG A 194 -8.46 -21.53 3.02
C ARG A 194 -8.60 -20.49 4.12
N MET A 195 -9.09 -19.29 3.81
CA MET A 195 -9.13 -18.23 4.80
C MET A 195 -10.45 -18.25 5.58
N ASP A 196 -10.33 -17.92 6.86
CA ASP A 196 -11.47 -17.60 7.69
C ASP A 196 -12.12 -16.30 7.17
N GLU A 197 -13.42 -16.39 6.88
CA GLU A 197 -14.23 -15.27 6.40
C GLU A 197 -14.20 -14.09 7.36
N GLU A 198 -14.25 -14.38 8.67
CA GLU A 198 -14.17 -13.37 9.72
C GLU A 198 -12.87 -12.54 9.65
N LEU A 199 -11.75 -13.19 9.41
CA LEU A 199 -10.47 -12.51 9.27
C LEU A 199 -10.47 -11.61 8.03
N TYR A 200 -11.01 -12.10 6.92
CA TYR A 200 -11.09 -11.37 5.67
C TYR A 200 -11.97 -10.11 5.77
N LEU A 201 -13.04 -10.15 6.57
CA LEU A 201 -13.90 -9.00 6.82
C LEU A 201 -13.23 -7.94 7.73
N ARG A 202 -12.20 -8.33 8.47
CA ARG A 202 -11.56 -7.50 9.50
C ARG A 202 -10.15 -7.03 9.11
N TRP A 203 -9.60 -7.57 8.06
CA TRP A 203 -8.25 -7.26 7.63
C TRP A 203 -8.12 -7.22 6.10
N ARG A 204 -7.28 -6.33 5.60
CA ARG A 204 -6.88 -6.28 4.19
C ARG A 204 -5.72 -7.26 3.99
N VAL A 205 -6.04 -8.51 3.74
CA VAL A 205 -5.05 -9.59 3.67
C VAL A 205 -3.99 -9.31 2.61
N PRO A 206 -2.72 -9.13 3.01
CA PRO A 206 -1.63 -8.92 2.08
C PRO A 206 -0.99 -10.25 1.67
N PHE A 207 -0.46 -10.29 0.46
CA PHE A 207 0.37 -11.38 -0.04
C PHE A 207 1.60 -10.83 -0.76
N VAL A 208 2.70 -11.55 -0.66
CA VAL A 208 3.87 -11.35 -1.54
C VAL A 208 3.66 -12.17 -2.80
N GLY A 209 3.66 -11.54 -3.95
CA GLY A 209 3.68 -12.22 -5.25
C GLY A 209 5.11 -12.32 -5.76
N LEU A 210 5.46 -13.45 -6.34
CA LEU A 210 6.74 -13.67 -7.01
C LEU A 210 6.50 -14.30 -8.36
N THR A 211 7.02 -13.68 -9.43
CA THR A 211 7.09 -14.33 -10.74
C THR A 211 8.53 -14.63 -11.12
N ILE A 212 8.74 -15.82 -11.65
CA ILE A 212 9.98 -16.23 -12.32
C ILE A 212 9.61 -16.56 -13.76
N VAL A 213 10.00 -15.71 -14.71
CA VAL A 213 9.69 -15.87 -16.13
C VAL A 213 10.98 -15.96 -16.92
N GLY A 214 11.31 -17.16 -17.38
CA GLY A 214 12.63 -17.42 -17.91
C GLY A 214 13.69 -17.11 -16.85
N CYS A 215 14.57 -16.15 -17.16
CA CYS A 215 15.62 -15.68 -16.25
C CYS A 215 15.24 -14.37 -15.52
N ASN A 216 13.98 -13.94 -15.53
CA ASN A 216 13.57 -12.68 -14.89
C ASN A 216 12.74 -12.97 -13.64
N ILE A 217 13.07 -12.27 -12.55
CA ILE A 217 12.42 -12.36 -11.25
C ILE A 217 11.76 -11.02 -10.93
N THR A 218 10.48 -11.01 -10.53
CA THR A 218 9.76 -9.79 -10.15
C THR A 218 8.92 -10.05 -8.91
N PHE A 219 8.99 -9.13 -7.95
CA PHE A 219 8.17 -9.15 -6.74
C PHE A 219 6.98 -8.22 -6.86
N TYR A 220 5.85 -8.64 -6.28
CA TYR A 220 4.59 -7.91 -6.30
C TYR A 220 3.99 -7.85 -4.90
N ALA A 221 3.35 -6.73 -4.60
CA ALA A 221 2.38 -6.62 -3.52
C ALA A 221 1.01 -7.06 -4.07
N ILE A 222 0.34 -7.92 -3.34
CA ILE A 222 -1.05 -8.29 -3.62
C ILE A 222 -1.83 -8.02 -2.34
N ILE A 223 -2.93 -7.28 -2.44
CA ILE A 223 -3.77 -6.96 -1.28
C ILE A 223 -5.24 -7.04 -1.66
N ALA A 224 -6.02 -7.58 -0.74
CA ALA A 224 -7.46 -7.62 -0.90
C ALA A 224 -8.09 -6.29 -0.48
N ILE A 225 -8.86 -5.71 -1.39
CA ILE A 225 -9.60 -4.48 -1.17
C ILE A 225 -11.06 -4.75 -1.51
N ASP A 226 -11.91 -4.83 -0.48
CA ASP A 226 -13.30 -5.20 -0.64
C ASP A 226 -13.45 -6.54 -1.41
N HIS A 227 -14.13 -6.56 -2.53
CA HIS A 227 -14.30 -7.74 -3.40
C HIS A 227 -13.23 -7.88 -4.49
N ARG A 228 -12.14 -7.13 -4.41
CA ARG A 228 -11.10 -7.03 -5.44
C ARG A 228 -9.72 -7.25 -4.83
N PHE A 229 -8.80 -7.62 -5.70
CA PHE A 229 -7.39 -7.71 -5.35
C PHE A 229 -6.63 -6.65 -6.15
N ARG A 230 -5.85 -5.86 -5.45
CA ARG A 230 -4.89 -4.96 -6.07
C ARG A 230 -3.55 -5.68 -6.17
N ILE A 231 -2.94 -5.63 -7.34
CA ILE A 231 -1.58 -6.08 -7.57
C ILE A 231 -0.71 -4.90 -8.01
N VAL A 232 0.45 -4.77 -7.38
CA VAL A 232 1.40 -3.70 -7.67
C VAL A 232 2.80 -4.29 -7.72
N SER A 233 3.58 -3.94 -8.75
CA SER A 233 4.99 -4.32 -8.82
C SER A 233 5.77 -3.61 -7.72
N LEU A 234 6.44 -4.37 -6.85
CA LEU A 234 7.34 -3.85 -5.81
C LEU A 234 8.75 -3.64 -6.35
N THR A 235 9.12 -4.41 -7.39
CA THR A 235 10.42 -4.32 -8.02
C THR A 235 10.29 -4.25 -9.53
N PRO A 236 11.28 -3.71 -10.25
CA PRO A 236 11.46 -4.02 -11.66
C PRO A 236 11.73 -5.52 -11.83
N GLY A 237 11.66 -6.01 -13.07
CA GLY A 237 12.12 -7.37 -13.39
C GLY A 237 13.64 -7.45 -13.29
N PHE A 238 14.16 -8.27 -12.37
CA PHE A 238 15.59 -8.52 -12.24
C PHE A 238 16.00 -9.68 -13.15
N SER A 239 16.97 -9.45 -14.02
CA SER A 239 17.56 -10.53 -14.83
C SER A 239 18.54 -11.34 -13.99
N CYS A 240 18.39 -12.68 -14.02
CA CYS A 240 19.39 -13.60 -13.46
C CYS A 240 20.68 -13.64 -14.28
N ILE A 241 20.65 -13.20 -15.54
CA ILE A 241 21.83 -13.04 -16.39
C ILE A 241 22.53 -11.75 -15.97
N LEU A 242 23.35 -11.85 -14.93
CA LEU A 242 24.02 -10.69 -14.34
C LEU A 242 25.39 -10.54 -14.96
N SER A 243 25.67 -9.33 -15.44
CA SER A 243 27.02 -8.97 -15.87
C SER A 243 27.98 -9.07 -14.68
N ALA A 244 29.10 -9.76 -14.86
CA ALA A 244 30.14 -9.84 -13.84
C ALA A 244 30.77 -8.45 -13.54
N SER A 245 30.56 -7.48 -14.42
CA SER A 245 31.13 -6.12 -14.31
C SER A 245 30.24 -5.13 -13.57
N ASP A 246 28.94 -5.45 -13.36
CA ASP A 246 27.99 -4.56 -12.67
C ASP A 246 27.34 -5.27 -11.48
N GLY A 247 27.91 -5.04 -10.30
CA GLY A 247 27.40 -5.59 -9.04
C GLY A 247 26.07 -5.00 -8.59
N ARG A 248 25.60 -3.91 -9.20
CA ARG A 248 24.42 -3.16 -8.74
C ARG A 248 23.13 -3.99 -8.83
N ASP A 249 22.90 -4.62 -9.97
CA ASP A 249 21.68 -5.42 -10.19
C ASP A 249 21.61 -6.62 -9.24
N ARG A 250 22.78 -7.22 -8.94
CA ARG A 250 22.89 -8.32 -7.98
C ARG A 250 22.60 -7.87 -6.57
N THR A 251 23.12 -6.72 -6.15
CA THR A 251 22.80 -6.12 -4.83
C THR A 251 21.31 -5.86 -4.70
N LEU A 252 20.66 -5.31 -5.72
CA LEU A 252 19.22 -5.09 -5.71
C LEU A 252 18.43 -6.40 -5.63
N LEU A 253 18.88 -7.46 -6.30
CA LEU A 253 18.25 -8.78 -6.18
C LEU A 253 18.35 -9.33 -4.75
N TYR A 254 19.53 -9.22 -4.10
CA TYR A 254 19.68 -9.60 -2.69
C TYR A 254 18.76 -8.77 -1.78
N SER A 255 18.69 -7.47 -2.00
CA SER A 255 17.79 -6.57 -1.25
C SER A 255 16.34 -6.98 -1.41
N ALA A 256 15.90 -7.36 -2.62
CA ALA A 256 14.54 -7.80 -2.88
C ALA A 256 14.18 -9.10 -2.13
N PHE A 257 15.07 -10.09 -2.13
CA PHE A 257 14.82 -11.32 -1.37
C PHE A 257 14.85 -11.07 0.14
N THR A 258 15.73 -10.20 0.60
CA THR A 258 15.76 -9.74 1.99
C THR A 258 14.46 -9.05 2.37
N ALA A 259 14.02 -8.10 1.57
CA ALA A 259 12.76 -7.37 1.77
C ALA A 259 11.54 -8.31 1.77
N ALA A 260 11.52 -9.29 0.87
CA ALA A 260 10.47 -10.30 0.82
C ALA A 260 10.43 -11.16 2.08
N SER A 261 11.59 -11.57 2.61
CA SER A 261 11.68 -12.34 3.86
C SER A 261 11.17 -11.53 5.06
N VAL A 262 11.54 -10.24 5.15
CA VAL A 262 11.05 -9.35 6.20
C VAL A 262 9.54 -9.13 6.07
N LEU A 263 9.05 -8.89 4.86
CA LEU A 263 7.63 -8.71 4.60
C LEU A 263 6.80 -9.95 4.97
N GLN A 264 7.27 -11.15 4.61
CA GLN A 264 6.61 -12.38 5.04
C GLN A 264 6.51 -12.50 6.55
N ALA A 265 7.58 -12.16 7.25
CA ALA A 265 7.56 -12.21 8.70
C ALA A 265 6.57 -11.21 9.31
N HIS A 266 6.47 -10.01 8.77
CA HIS A 266 5.48 -9.02 9.20
C HIS A 266 4.06 -9.54 8.98
N ILE A 267 3.78 -10.11 7.80
CA ILE A 267 2.47 -10.69 7.51
C ILE A 267 2.13 -11.81 8.52
N LEU A 268 3.10 -12.69 8.84
CA LEU A 268 2.89 -13.77 9.80
C LEU A 268 2.64 -13.26 11.22
N GLN A 269 3.42 -12.28 11.68
CA GLN A 269 3.24 -11.66 13.00
C GLN A 269 1.88 -10.96 13.11
N ASP A 270 1.45 -10.27 12.06
CA ASP A 270 0.14 -9.65 12.01
C ASP A 270 -0.97 -10.70 12.06
N PHE A 271 -0.82 -11.80 11.35
CA PHE A 271 -1.73 -12.93 11.39
C PHE A 271 -1.90 -13.48 12.80
N GLU A 272 -0.80 -13.80 13.47
CA GLU A 272 -0.82 -14.32 14.85
C GLU A 272 -1.46 -13.33 15.81
N ARG A 273 -1.14 -12.04 15.67
CA ARG A 273 -1.75 -10.97 16.48
C ARG A 273 -3.26 -10.88 16.27
N LEU A 274 -3.71 -10.94 15.01
CA LEU A 274 -5.12 -10.81 14.63
C LEU A 274 -5.94 -12.02 15.05
N LEU A 275 -5.39 -13.23 14.99
CA LEU A 275 -6.07 -14.44 15.47
C LEU A 275 -6.31 -14.40 16.98
N ASN A 276 -5.38 -13.80 17.74
CA ASN A 276 -5.51 -13.66 19.18
C ASN A 276 -6.41 -12.48 19.60
N ASN A 277 -6.57 -11.47 18.74
CA ASN A 277 -7.37 -10.29 19.01
C ASN A 277 -7.97 -9.74 17.70
N LEU A 278 -9.11 -10.26 17.32
CA LEU A 278 -9.81 -9.87 16.10
C LEU A 278 -10.24 -8.40 16.16
N PRO A 279 -9.81 -7.57 15.20
CA PRO A 279 -10.24 -6.17 15.14
C PRO A 279 -11.72 -6.05 14.75
N ALA A 280 -12.23 -4.84 14.79
CA ALA A 280 -13.57 -4.56 14.28
C ALA A 280 -13.66 -4.85 12.76
N VAL A 281 -14.87 -5.18 12.31
CA VAL A 281 -15.14 -5.33 10.86
C VAL A 281 -14.85 -4.02 10.15
N ILE A 282 -14.08 -4.07 9.07
CA ILE A 282 -13.79 -2.91 8.23
C ILE A 282 -14.99 -2.70 7.30
N PRO A 283 -15.68 -1.55 7.36
CA PRO A 283 -16.73 -1.21 6.40
C PRO A 283 -16.22 -1.27 4.96
N ALA A 284 -17.08 -1.67 4.02
CA ALA A 284 -16.66 -1.86 2.62
C ALA A 284 -16.05 -0.58 2.01
N ASP A 285 -16.66 0.57 2.25
CA ASP A 285 -16.17 1.88 1.81
C ASP A 285 -14.83 2.27 2.46
N ALA A 286 -14.63 1.91 3.73
CA ALA A 286 -13.39 2.18 4.45
C ALA A 286 -12.20 1.32 3.97
N ARG A 287 -12.44 0.24 3.24
CA ARG A 287 -11.38 -0.59 2.66
C ARG A 287 -10.54 0.13 1.61
N HIS A 288 -11.07 1.19 1.04
CA HIS A 288 -10.40 2.05 0.08
C HIS A 288 -9.58 3.19 0.71
N PHE A 289 -9.61 3.33 2.05
CA PHE A 289 -8.83 4.36 2.75
C PHE A 289 -7.48 3.83 3.22
N PRO A 290 -6.50 4.70 3.54
CA PRO A 290 -5.28 4.30 4.21
C PRO A 290 -5.55 3.49 5.49
N ALA A 291 -4.69 2.51 5.77
CA ALA A 291 -4.79 1.68 6.97
C ALA A 291 -4.12 2.35 8.20
N VAL A 292 -4.01 3.66 8.18
CA VAL A 292 -3.38 4.46 9.24
C VAL A 292 -4.48 5.03 10.13
N SER A 293 -4.45 4.69 11.42
CA SER A 293 -5.45 5.13 12.42
C SER A 293 -4.86 5.92 13.59
N LYS A 294 -3.53 6.11 13.61
CA LYS A 294 -2.83 6.88 14.63
C LYS A 294 -1.52 7.42 14.09
N LEU A 295 -1.12 8.58 14.56
CA LEU A 295 0.16 9.23 14.25
C LEU A 295 0.80 9.75 15.53
N ARG A 296 2.14 9.91 15.55
CA ARG A 296 2.83 10.57 16.66
C ARG A 296 2.36 12.00 16.82
N LYS A 297 2.04 12.42 18.04
CA LYS A 297 1.64 13.81 18.32
C LYS A 297 2.76 14.79 17.94
N TYR A 298 2.35 15.97 17.53
CA TYR A 298 3.27 17.04 17.18
C TYR A 298 3.02 18.27 18.07
N PRO A 299 4.08 18.94 18.57
CA PRO A 299 5.49 18.54 18.47
C PRO A 299 5.80 17.25 19.25
N PRO A 300 6.82 16.49 18.84
CA PRO A 300 7.12 15.20 19.44
C PRO A 300 7.68 15.41 20.86
N SER A 301 6.82 15.38 21.85
CA SER A 301 7.20 15.55 23.28
C SER A 301 7.25 14.23 24.06
N SER A 302 6.67 13.16 23.49
CA SER A 302 6.54 11.85 24.14
C SER A 302 6.26 10.78 23.09
N ASN A 303 6.17 9.53 23.52
CA ASN A 303 5.67 8.42 22.69
C ASN A 303 4.13 8.43 22.53
N ASP A 304 3.49 9.59 22.71
CA ASP A 304 2.05 9.72 22.58
C ASP A 304 1.59 9.72 21.15
N TYR A 305 0.47 9.04 20.91
CA TYR A 305 -0.17 8.96 19.62
C TYR A 305 -1.46 9.76 19.61
N PHE A 306 -1.75 10.33 18.46
CA PHE A 306 -3.01 10.96 18.11
C PHE A 306 -3.81 9.94 17.28
N ALA A 307 -4.90 9.43 17.84
CA ALA A 307 -5.76 8.44 17.21
C ALA A 307 -6.90 9.09 16.44
N PHE A 308 -7.27 8.51 15.29
CA PHE A 308 -8.38 8.93 14.46
C PHE A 308 -8.91 7.79 13.60
N GLU A 309 -10.11 7.96 13.06
CA GLU A 309 -10.71 7.07 12.08
C GLU A 309 -11.05 7.86 10.81
N ILE A 310 -10.55 7.42 9.67
CA ILE A 310 -10.80 8.06 8.37
C ILE A 310 -12.23 7.72 7.95
N GLY A 311 -13.04 8.77 7.72
CA GLY A 311 -14.45 8.63 7.38
C GLY A 311 -14.76 8.81 5.90
N CYS A 312 -14.07 9.71 5.22
CA CYS A 312 -14.31 9.98 3.80
C CYS A 312 -13.15 10.73 3.14
N PHE A 313 -13.13 10.73 1.82
CA PHE A 313 -12.27 11.63 1.06
C PHE A 313 -12.68 13.08 1.30
N PHE A 314 -11.69 13.95 1.36
CA PHE A 314 -11.98 15.38 1.38
C PHE A 314 -12.49 15.83 0.01
N PRO A 315 -13.55 16.66 -0.06
CA PRO A 315 -14.35 16.87 -1.28
C PRO A 315 -13.63 17.51 -2.46
N VAL A 316 -12.42 18.02 -2.28
CA VAL A 316 -11.63 18.52 -3.42
C VAL A 316 -11.05 17.34 -4.17
N ARG A 317 -11.79 16.85 -5.17
CA ARG A 317 -11.37 15.81 -6.11
C ARG A 317 -10.20 16.29 -6.97
N GLN A 318 -9.01 16.37 -6.38
CA GLN A 318 -7.81 16.45 -7.19
C GLN A 318 -7.16 15.06 -7.16
N PRO A 319 -7.06 14.39 -8.31
CA PRO A 319 -6.34 13.12 -8.38
C PRO A 319 -4.94 13.32 -7.81
N TYR A 320 -4.47 12.35 -7.02
CA TYR A 320 -3.17 12.36 -6.32
C TYR A 320 -3.07 13.20 -5.03
N ARG A 321 -4.12 13.84 -4.56
CA ARG A 321 -4.13 14.43 -3.22
C ARG A 321 -4.81 13.48 -2.24
N PHE A 322 -4.01 12.77 -1.47
CA PHE A 322 -4.50 11.87 -0.42
C PHE A 322 -4.85 12.68 0.81
N LEU A 323 -6.02 13.31 0.78
CA LEU A 323 -6.56 14.18 1.81
C LEU A 323 -7.92 13.61 2.27
N TYR A 324 -8.05 13.40 3.58
CA TYR A 324 -9.19 12.71 4.17
C TYR A 324 -9.75 13.50 5.35
N ALA A 325 -11.07 13.50 5.49
CA ALA A 325 -11.72 13.85 6.73
C ALA A 325 -11.74 12.65 7.65
N ALA A 326 -11.35 12.84 8.89
CA ALA A 326 -11.28 11.82 9.92
C ALA A 326 -11.91 12.33 11.23
N ALA A 327 -12.26 11.41 12.12
CA ALA A 327 -12.78 11.75 13.44
C ALA A 327 -11.88 11.15 14.53
N THR A 328 -11.64 11.92 15.58
CA THR A 328 -10.97 11.41 16.79
C THR A 328 -11.94 10.55 17.62
N PRO A 329 -11.48 9.77 18.62
CA PRO A 329 -12.36 9.01 19.50
C PRO A 329 -13.43 9.84 20.21
N ASP A 330 -13.15 11.09 20.52
CA ASP A 330 -14.07 12.10 21.07
C ASP A 330 -14.91 12.81 20.00
N LYS A 331 -14.87 12.33 18.75
CA LYS A 331 -15.64 12.81 17.59
C LYS A 331 -15.27 14.22 17.11
N GLN A 332 -14.10 14.72 17.46
CA GLN A 332 -13.57 15.93 16.85
C GLN A 332 -13.21 15.62 15.39
N LEU A 333 -13.64 16.48 14.45
CA LEU A 333 -13.25 16.40 13.05
C LEU A 333 -11.81 16.88 12.87
N VAL A 334 -11.06 16.14 12.07
CA VAL A 334 -9.67 16.44 11.73
C VAL A 334 -9.43 16.17 10.25
N LEU A 335 -8.45 16.83 9.68
CA LEU A 335 -8.01 16.62 8.32
C LEU A 335 -6.72 15.81 8.35
N VAL A 336 -6.66 14.71 7.58
CA VAL A 336 -5.48 13.86 7.48
C VAL A 336 -4.97 13.88 6.04
N LYS A 337 -3.71 14.26 5.86
CA LYS A 337 -3.04 14.35 4.56
C LYS A 337 -1.87 13.39 4.49
N PHE A 338 -1.76 12.68 3.36
CA PHE A 338 -0.60 11.85 3.04
C PHE A 338 0.12 12.43 1.83
N SER A 339 1.46 12.50 1.90
CA SER A 339 2.29 13.01 0.81
C SER A 339 3.68 12.39 0.83
N ARG A 340 4.40 12.45 -0.29
CA ARG A 340 5.80 12.01 -0.38
C ARG A 340 6.79 12.97 0.26
N ARG A 341 6.39 14.22 0.40
CA ARG A 341 7.20 15.28 1.03
C ARG A 341 6.27 16.20 1.78
N TYR A 342 6.63 16.57 2.97
CA TYR A 342 5.87 17.51 3.77
C TYR A 342 6.82 18.42 4.56
N PRO A 343 6.86 19.73 4.26
CA PRO A 343 7.69 20.70 4.98
C PRO A 343 7.02 21.06 6.31
N ILE A 344 7.19 20.22 7.31
CA ILE A 344 6.51 20.36 8.61
C ILE A 344 6.86 21.66 9.32
N GLU A 345 8.14 22.09 9.26
CA GLU A 345 8.60 23.34 9.86
C GLU A 345 7.94 24.56 9.22
N LEU A 346 7.74 24.52 7.90
CA LEU A 346 7.04 25.57 7.17
C LEU A 346 5.55 25.64 7.56
N HIS A 347 4.91 24.46 7.67
CA HIS A 347 3.52 24.43 8.12
C HIS A 347 3.36 24.94 9.54
N GLU A 348 4.23 24.53 10.45
CA GLU A 348 4.25 25.02 11.84
C GLU A 348 4.43 26.54 11.90
N PHE A 349 5.35 27.08 11.11
CA PHE A 349 5.56 28.52 11.00
C PHE A 349 4.28 29.25 10.57
N CYS A 350 3.62 28.74 9.52
CA CYS A 350 2.34 29.31 9.05
C CYS A 350 1.23 29.18 10.11
N ALA A 351 1.14 28.04 10.77
CA ALA A 351 0.13 27.77 11.80
C ALA A 351 0.30 28.69 13.03
N ASN A 352 1.55 28.90 13.46
CA ASN A 352 1.86 29.81 14.56
C ASN A 352 1.57 31.29 14.24
N SER A 353 1.59 31.63 12.94
CA SER A 353 1.24 32.94 12.43
C SER A 353 -0.27 33.11 12.09
N GLY A 354 -1.07 32.03 12.29
CA GLY A 354 -2.50 32.00 11.98
C GLY A 354 -2.84 31.86 10.49
N HIS A 355 -1.88 31.42 9.67
CA HIS A 355 -2.01 31.28 8.22
C HIS A 355 -2.13 29.81 7.76
N ALA A 356 -2.17 28.85 8.67
CA ALA A 356 -2.39 27.45 8.36
C ALA A 356 -3.15 26.76 9.51
N PRO A 357 -3.81 25.62 9.26
CA PRO A 357 -4.45 24.81 10.29
C PRO A 357 -3.44 24.34 11.34
N ARG A 358 -3.87 24.26 12.60
CA ARG A 358 -3.02 23.73 13.67
C ARG A 358 -2.68 22.26 13.42
N ILE A 359 -1.41 21.87 13.62
CA ILE A 359 -0.95 20.50 13.52
C ILE A 359 -1.21 19.76 14.84
N PHE A 360 -1.81 18.59 14.76
CA PHE A 360 -2.01 17.69 15.91
C PHE A 360 -0.99 16.57 15.94
N ALA A 361 -0.65 16.04 14.77
CA ALA A 361 0.27 14.92 14.65
C ALA A 361 0.99 14.94 13.31
N PHE A 362 2.22 14.40 13.32
CA PHE A 362 3.04 14.21 12.12
C PHE A 362 3.90 12.97 12.29
N GLU A 363 3.99 12.17 11.23
CA GLU A 363 4.84 10.98 11.22
C GLU A 363 5.36 10.68 9.82
N GLN A 364 6.62 10.24 9.76
CA GLN A 364 7.16 9.61 8.57
C GLN A 364 6.78 8.13 8.58
N LEU A 365 6.07 7.71 7.56
CA LEU A 365 5.58 6.35 7.40
C LEU A 365 6.52 5.55 6.50
N PRO A 366 6.51 4.21 6.62
CA PRO A 366 7.26 3.35 5.72
C PRO A 366 6.95 3.59 4.24
N GLY A 367 7.94 3.34 3.37
CA GLY A 367 7.84 3.56 1.94
C GLY A 367 7.96 5.02 1.53
N GLY A 368 8.56 5.86 2.38
CA GLY A 368 8.83 7.28 2.10
C GLY A 368 7.58 8.16 2.05
N TRP A 369 6.55 7.82 2.81
CA TRP A 369 5.35 8.64 2.98
C TRP A 369 5.42 9.48 4.25
N CYS A 370 4.80 10.67 4.21
CA CYS A 370 4.53 11.49 5.38
C CYS A 370 3.03 11.55 5.60
N ALA A 371 2.62 11.49 6.86
CA ALA A 371 1.24 11.73 7.27
C ALA A 371 1.17 12.88 8.25
N VAL A 372 0.21 13.76 8.08
CA VAL A 372 -0.08 14.87 8.97
C VAL A 372 -1.56 14.89 9.32
N ALA A 373 -1.87 14.99 10.62
CA ALA A 373 -3.21 15.25 11.11
C ALA A 373 -3.27 16.71 11.57
N MET A 374 -4.24 17.45 11.05
CA MET A 374 -4.38 18.88 11.28
C MET A 374 -5.83 19.26 11.56
N GLU A 375 -6.02 20.46 12.06
CA GLU A 375 -7.32 21.05 12.32
C GLU A 375 -8.20 21.03 11.06
N TYR A 376 -9.45 20.60 11.25
CA TYR A 376 -10.48 20.71 10.24
C TYR A 376 -11.21 22.04 10.43
N ILE A 377 -11.16 22.92 9.44
CA ILE A 377 -11.81 24.23 9.47
C ILE A 377 -13.16 24.13 8.76
N GLU A 378 -14.25 24.23 9.52
CA GLU A 378 -15.61 24.01 8.99
C GLU A 378 -16.15 25.19 8.19
N SER A 379 -15.77 26.41 8.58
CA SER A 379 -16.34 27.62 8.02
C SER A 379 -15.28 28.51 7.42
N GLY A 380 -15.13 28.44 6.25
CA GLY A 380 -14.30 29.38 5.60
C GLY A 380 -14.83 29.57 4.15
N LEU A 381 -14.49 30.66 3.38
CA LEU A 381 -14.89 30.93 2.01
C LEU A 381 -13.65 31.01 1.10
N PRO A 382 -13.63 30.48 -0.11
CA PRO A 382 -12.50 30.67 -1.01
C PRO A 382 -12.21 32.17 -1.19
N ILE A 383 -10.95 32.54 -1.26
CA ILE A 383 -10.55 33.93 -1.56
C ILE A 383 -11.19 34.43 -2.85
N THR A 384 -11.57 33.51 -3.73
CA THR A 384 -12.28 33.78 -4.99
C THR A 384 -13.79 33.81 -4.85
N ASP A 385 -14.34 33.63 -3.63
CA ASP A 385 -15.79 33.62 -3.45
C ASP A 385 -16.36 35.00 -3.76
N PRO A 386 -17.36 35.10 -4.67
CA PRO A 386 -17.93 36.37 -5.09
C PRO A 386 -18.73 37.06 -3.98
N SER A 387 -19.12 36.40 -2.92
CA SER A 387 -19.82 36.98 -1.77
C SER A 387 -18.89 37.77 -0.85
N LEU A 388 -17.57 37.64 -1.00
CA LEU A 388 -16.60 38.34 -0.15
C LEU A 388 -16.46 39.79 -0.55
N PRO A 389 -16.57 40.73 0.42
CA PRO A 389 -16.36 42.15 0.15
C PRO A 389 -14.96 42.43 -0.43
N PRO A 390 -14.81 43.37 -1.39
CA PRO A 390 -13.51 43.75 -1.95
C PRO A 390 -12.47 44.13 -0.90
N THR A 391 -12.91 44.77 0.19
CA THR A 391 -12.04 45.15 1.32
C THR A 391 -11.32 43.99 1.99
N HIS A 392 -11.87 42.80 1.94
CA HIS A 392 -11.21 41.61 2.44
C HIS A 392 -10.03 41.17 1.55
N ARG A 393 -10.16 41.36 0.24
CA ARG A 393 -9.08 41.02 -0.72
C ARG A 393 -7.84 41.87 -0.52
N ASP A 394 -8.02 43.16 -0.31
CA ASP A 394 -6.92 44.10 -0.06
C ASP A 394 -6.22 43.79 1.26
N ARG A 395 -6.97 43.47 2.29
CA ARG A 395 -6.44 43.05 3.58
C ARG A 395 -5.64 41.72 3.44
N TRP A 396 -6.18 40.73 2.76
CA TRP A 396 -5.48 39.44 2.58
C TRP A 396 -4.25 39.58 1.70
N ALA A 397 -4.29 40.42 0.69
CA ALA A 397 -3.11 40.72 -0.13
C ALA A 397 -1.98 41.28 0.74
N ALA A 398 -2.31 42.19 1.66
CA ALA A 398 -1.34 42.77 2.59
C ALA A 398 -0.80 41.72 3.60
N GLU A 399 -1.68 40.88 4.16
CA GLU A 399 -1.30 39.82 5.09
C GLU A 399 -0.42 38.76 4.37
N LEU A 400 -0.77 38.43 3.12
CA LEU A 400 0.03 37.50 2.32
C LEU A 400 1.41 38.08 1.98
N GLN A 401 1.47 39.38 1.63
CA GLN A 401 2.75 40.01 1.39
C GLN A 401 3.63 39.97 2.65
N HIS A 402 3.06 40.28 3.81
CA HIS A 402 3.77 40.24 5.08
C HIS A 402 4.27 38.81 5.38
N LEU A 403 3.44 37.79 5.16
CA LEU A 403 3.84 36.38 5.31
C LEU A 403 5.00 36.02 4.38
N MET A 404 4.97 36.50 3.14
CA MET A 404 6.05 36.23 2.17
C MET A 404 7.35 36.96 2.57
N ASP A 405 7.27 38.17 3.11
CA ASP A 405 8.42 38.90 3.62
C ASP A 405 9.04 38.16 4.84
N ASP A 406 8.20 37.62 5.72
CA ASP A 406 8.61 36.79 6.84
C ASP A 406 9.31 35.51 6.37
N PHE A 407 8.79 34.83 5.32
CA PHE A 407 9.45 33.66 4.71
C PHE A 407 10.83 34.02 4.20
N HIS A 408 10.94 35.09 3.41
CA HIS A 408 12.21 35.50 2.83
C HIS A 408 13.23 35.89 3.91
N SER A 409 12.76 36.51 5.01
CA SER A 409 13.62 36.85 6.15
C SER A 409 14.26 35.63 6.83
N LYS A 410 13.68 34.44 6.61
CA LYS A 410 14.13 33.15 7.16
C LYS A 410 14.70 32.21 6.11
N ASP A 411 15.02 32.73 4.93
CA ASP A 411 15.49 31.95 3.77
C ASP A 411 14.50 30.84 3.34
N LEU A 412 13.20 31.01 3.63
CA LEU A 412 12.14 30.10 3.23
C LEU A 412 11.44 30.62 1.95
N VAL A 413 10.98 29.68 1.12
CA VAL A 413 10.22 29.96 -0.10
C VAL A 413 9.00 29.05 -0.16
N HIS A 414 7.82 29.61 -0.38
CA HIS A 414 6.60 28.81 -0.51
C HIS A 414 6.59 27.94 -1.77
N GLY A 415 7.20 28.37 -2.86
CA GLY A 415 7.44 27.60 -4.08
C GLY A 415 6.22 27.26 -4.95
N ASP A 416 5.00 27.29 -4.42
CA ASP A 416 3.76 26.92 -5.14
C ASP A 416 2.54 27.71 -4.64
N LEU A 417 2.70 29.03 -4.53
CA LEU A 417 1.58 29.90 -4.15
C LEU A 417 0.69 30.15 -5.37
N ARG A 418 -0.55 29.66 -5.33
CA ARG A 418 -1.52 29.84 -6.40
C ARG A 418 -2.83 30.39 -5.84
N CYS A 419 -3.54 31.17 -6.66
CA CYS A 419 -4.86 31.69 -6.30
C CYS A 419 -5.94 30.60 -6.09
N GLU A 420 -5.67 29.39 -6.55
CA GLU A 420 -6.54 28.22 -6.36
C GLU A 420 -6.38 27.56 -4.99
N TYR A 421 -5.30 27.86 -4.27
CA TYR A 421 -5.18 27.47 -2.88
C TYR A 421 -6.05 28.40 -2.04
N HIS A 422 -7.08 27.82 -1.48
CA HIS A 422 -7.88 28.48 -0.48
C HIS A 422 -7.00 28.66 0.77
N LEU A 423 -6.63 29.85 1.07
CA LEU A 423 -5.92 30.22 2.29
C LEU A 423 -6.90 30.39 3.43
#